data_9497af7a7e36e0135fa2845c9fe4750c
#
_entry.id   9497af7a7e36e0135fa2845c9fe4750c
#
_cell.length_a   1.000
_cell.length_b   1.000
_cell.length_c   1.000
_cell.angle_alpha   90.00
_cell.angle_beta   90.00
_cell.angle_gamma   90.00
#
_symmetry.space_group_name_H-M   'P 1'
#
loop_
_entity.id
_entity.type
_entity.pdbx_description
1 polymer ?
#
loop_
_entity_poly.entity_id
_entity_poly.type
_entity_poly.pdbx_seq_one_letter_code
_entity_poly.pdbx_strand_id
1 'polypeptide(L)'
;MNYIFFDYNDDTNEDCDIQGEDYRELLRVCFRYSEVFSVWISPFMALSDQLKPYEITVARNCYEYAPPYDDSAFLHFYRICPEVYWILTDHIHSIWEWIDNGHNFNNPETPHFYRSDGTCFFMCDAHNGACYFYTREGEDVSSVVSRGNWYSGSDLPPQVIPSPRPDNYRPLEKKN
;
A
#
# COMPACT_ATOMS: atom_id res chain seq x y z
N MET A 1 13.02 -10.60 -8.39
CA MET A 1 13.48 -9.33 -9.00
C MET A 1 12.56 -8.24 -8.52
N ASN A 2 13.08 -7.16 -7.96
CA ASN A 2 12.25 -6.08 -7.44
C ASN A 2 11.91 -5.07 -8.53
N TYR A 3 10.81 -4.37 -8.39
CA TYR A 3 10.31 -3.39 -9.37
C TYR A 3 9.95 -2.10 -8.68
N ILE A 4 10.17 -0.99 -9.37
CA ILE A 4 9.80 0.35 -8.94
C ILE A 4 9.03 1.05 -10.05
N PHE A 5 7.97 1.75 -9.65
CA PHE A 5 7.18 2.62 -10.50
C PHE A 5 7.22 4.03 -9.90
N PHE A 6 7.51 5.02 -10.74
CA PHE A 6 7.59 6.41 -10.32
C PHE A 6 6.51 7.25 -10.98
N ASP A 7 5.90 8.12 -10.20
CA ASP A 7 5.26 9.33 -10.69
C ASP A 7 6.29 10.46 -10.67
N TYR A 8 6.95 10.68 -11.79
CA TYR A 8 7.62 11.95 -11.95
C TYR A 8 6.58 12.96 -12.45
N ASN A 9 6.26 13.94 -11.63
CA ASN A 9 5.61 15.18 -11.99
C ASN A 9 6.45 15.97 -13.03
N ASP A 10 6.91 15.31 -14.05
CA ASP A 10 7.49 15.95 -15.20
C ASP A 10 6.31 16.27 -16.13
N ASP A 11 6.15 17.53 -16.53
CA ASP A 11 5.08 18.06 -17.40
C ASP A 11 4.88 17.27 -18.71
N THR A 12 5.62 16.20 -18.89
CA THR A 12 5.59 15.30 -20.06
C THR A 12 4.90 13.94 -19.81
N ASN A 13 4.48 13.63 -18.58
CA ASN A 13 3.97 12.31 -18.21
C ASN A 13 2.52 12.35 -17.74
N GLU A 14 1.62 12.83 -18.59
CA GLU A 14 0.16 12.72 -18.36
C GLU A 14 -0.33 11.26 -18.29
N ASP A 15 0.53 10.28 -18.59
CA ASP A 15 0.19 8.86 -18.71
C ASP A 15 0.81 7.95 -17.63
N CYS A 16 1.40 8.49 -16.57
CA CYS A 16 2.09 7.70 -15.54
C CYS A 16 1.19 7.29 -14.35
N ASP A 17 -0.08 7.03 -14.58
CA ASP A 17 -0.95 6.51 -13.54
C ASP A 17 -1.35 5.06 -13.84
N ILE A 18 -1.49 4.26 -12.77
CA ILE A 18 -2.07 2.93 -12.84
C ILE A 18 -3.51 3.05 -12.34
N GLN A 19 -4.46 3.04 -13.27
CA GLN A 19 -5.86 3.31 -12.99
C GLN A 19 -6.81 2.25 -13.58
N GLY A 20 -8.06 2.29 -13.14
CA GLY A 20 -9.10 1.43 -13.68
C GLY A 20 -8.82 -0.06 -13.50
N GLU A 21 -8.82 -0.83 -14.60
CA GLU A 21 -8.60 -2.29 -14.52
C GLU A 21 -7.14 -2.64 -14.18
N ASP A 22 -6.17 -1.83 -14.56
CA ASP A 22 -4.78 -2.06 -14.24
C ASP A 22 -4.52 -1.85 -12.73
N TYR A 23 -5.20 -0.88 -12.11
CA TYR A 23 -5.19 -0.71 -10.65
C TYR A 23 -5.87 -1.90 -9.94
N ARG A 24 -6.99 -2.38 -10.46
CA ARG A 24 -7.65 -3.57 -9.91
C ARG A 24 -6.75 -4.81 -9.99
N GLU A 25 -6.00 -4.96 -11.08
CA GLU A 25 -5.04 -6.05 -11.21
C GLU A 25 -3.87 -5.91 -10.22
N LEU A 26 -3.36 -4.70 -10.02
CA LEU A 26 -2.38 -4.41 -8.97
C LEU A 26 -2.88 -4.88 -7.60
N LEU A 27 -4.10 -4.50 -7.23
CA LEU A 27 -4.70 -4.93 -5.96
C LEU A 27 -4.90 -6.45 -5.89
N ARG A 28 -5.33 -7.11 -6.98
CA ARG A 28 -5.45 -8.59 -7.02
C ARG A 28 -4.12 -9.26 -6.74
N VAL A 29 -3.04 -8.74 -7.31
CA VAL A 29 -1.69 -9.27 -7.09
C VAL A 29 -1.26 -9.01 -5.64
N CYS A 30 -1.48 -7.81 -5.10
CA CYS A 30 -1.21 -7.52 -3.70
C CYS A 30 -1.99 -8.45 -2.76
N PHE A 31 -3.27 -8.69 -3.02
CA PHE A 31 -4.12 -9.56 -2.21
C PHE A 31 -3.74 -11.05 -2.31
N ARG A 32 -3.18 -11.46 -3.44
CA ARG A 32 -2.71 -12.85 -3.63
C ARG A 32 -1.51 -13.19 -2.76
N TYR A 33 -0.60 -12.24 -2.57
CA TYR A 33 0.68 -12.48 -1.92
C TYR A 33 0.79 -11.87 -0.52
N SER A 34 -0.28 -11.26 -0.02
CA SER A 34 -0.30 -10.61 1.28
C SER A 34 -1.47 -11.08 2.14
N GLU A 35 -1.35 -10.95 3.46
CA GLU A 35 -2.41 -11.27 4.42
C GLU A 35 -2.90 -10.04 5.19
N VAL A 36 -2.08 -9.00 5.22
CA VAL A 36 -2.35 -7.76 5.93
C VAL A 36 -1.92 -6.58 5.07
N PHE A 37 -2.64 -5.49 5.14
CA PHE A 37 -2.13 -4.21 4.67
C PHE A 37 -2.20 -3.17 5.78
N SER A 38 -1.30 -2.22 5.74
CA SER A 38 -1.36 -1.02 6.57
C SER A 38 -1.55 0.20 5.71
N VAL A 39 -2.18 1.19 6.27
CA VAL A 39 -2.43 2.48 5.64
C VAL A 39 -2.56 3.55 6.70
N TRP A 40 -2.12 4.74 6.38
CA TRP A 40 -2.45 5.92 7.17
C TRP A 40 -3.82 6.42 6.74
N ILE A 41 -4.74 6.51 7.68
CA ILE A 41 -6.13 6.88 7.39
C ILE A 41 -6.68 7.78 8.50
N SER A 42 -7.30 8.87 8.12
CA SER A 42 -7.99 9.74 9.05
C SER A 42 -9.28 9.07 9.56
N PRO A 43 -9.60 9.17 10.85
CA PRO A 43 -10.84 8.63 11.41
C PRO A 43 -12.10 9.30 10.86
N PHE A 44 -11.97 10.43 10.16
CA PHE A 44 -13.11 11.14 9.56
C PHE A 44 -13.45 10.70 8.14
N MET A 45 -12.69 9.76 7.59
CA MET A 45 -12.96 9.22 6.26
C MET A 45 -14.07 8.16 6.30
N ALA A 46 -15.00 8.21 5.33
CA ALA A 46 -16.02 7.17 5.17
C ALA A 46 -15.43 5.76 4.97
N LEU A 47 -14.29 5.68 4.30
CA LEU A 47 -13.53 4.45 4.12
C LEU A 47 -13.06 3.85 5.45
N SER A 48 -12.71 4.70 6.43
CA SER A 48 -12.31 4.24 7.77
C SER A 48 -13.43 3.44 8.46
N ASP A 49 -14.67 3.91 8.39
CA ASP A 49 -15.81 3.22 8.97
C ASP A 49 -16.07 1.86 8.31
N GLN A 50 -15.92 1.79 6.98
CA GLN A 50 -16.11 0.55 6.23
C GLN A 50 -15.01 -0.48 6.50
N LEU A 51 -13.76 -0.03 6.68
CA LEU A 51 -12.62 -0.89 6.99
C LEU A 51 -12.58 -1.33 8.46
N LYS A 52 -13.25 -0.62 9.36
CA LYS A 52 -13.23 -0.89 10.81
C LYS A 52 -13.46 -2.34 11.23
N PRO A 53 -14.39 -3.11 10.62
CA PRO A 53 -14.61 -4.53 10.95
C PRO A 53 -13.40 -5.43 10.65
N TYR A 54 -12.49 -4.98 9.81
CA TYR A 54 -11.32 -5.72 9.35
C TYR A 54 -10.02 -5.26 10.02
N GLU A 55 -10.11 -4.26 10.89
CA GLU A 55 -8.96 -3.73 11.62
C GLU A 55 -8.40 -4.77 12.58
N ILE A 56 -7.08 -4.99 12.50
CA ILE A 56 -6.35 -5.92 13.36
C ILE A 56 -5.75 -5.16 14.53
N THR A 57 -5.10 -4.04 14.23
CA THR A 57 -4.41 -3.22 15.21
C THR A 57 -4.12 -1.84 14.64
N VAL A 58 -3.79 -0.93 15.53
CA VAL A 58 -3.37 0.43 15.23
C VAL A 58 -2.03 0.66 15.89
N ALA A 59 -1.07 1.20 15.14
CA ALA A 59 0.24 1.55 15.68
C ALA A 59 0.53 3.03 15.44
N ARG A 60 1.28 3.63 16.35
CA ARG A 60 1.80 4.96 16.10
C ARG A 60 2.66 4.94 14.84
N ASN A 61 2.44 5.90 13.96
CA ASN A 61 3.26 6.02 12.75
C ASN A 61 4.71 6.29 13.16
N CYS A 62 5.61 5.45 12.70
CA CYS A 62 7.04 5.53 12.94
C CYS A 62 7.86 5.61 11.66
N TYR A 63 7.21 5.86 10.52
CA TYR A 63 7.95 6.15 9.29
C TYR A 63 8.66 7.50 9.42
N GLU A 64 9.89 7.57 8.92
CA GLU A 64 10.66 8.82 8.84
C GLU A 64 9.92 9.90 8.02
N TYR A 65 8.99 9.48 7.19
CA TYR A 65 8.17 10.30 6.31
C TYR A 65 6.79 10.66 6.87
N ALA A 66 6.53 10.37 8.15
CA ALA A 66 5.31 10.88 8.78
C ALA A 66 5.28 12.40 8.63
N PRO A 67 4.16 12.98 8.18
CA PRO A 67 4.04 14.42 8.10
C PRO A 67 4.46 15.03 9.44
N PRO A 68 5.35 16.04 9.48
CA PRO A 68 5.90 16.56 10.72
C PRO A 68 4.85 17.28 11.59
N TYR A 69 3.59 17.28 11.17
CA TYR A 69 2.56 18.14 11.72
C TYR A 69 1.52 17.45 12.58
N ASP A 70 1.53 16.12 12.65
CA ASP A 70 0.52 15.41 13.41
C ASP A 70 1.09 14.27 14.24
N ASP A 71 1.25 14.55 15.55
CA ASP A 71 1.55 13.53 16.57
C ASP A 71 0.44 12.46 16.68
N SER A 72 -0.69 12.66 16.02
CA SER A 72 -1.86 11.77 15.98
C SER A 72 -1.86 10.81 14.79
N ALA A 73 -0.84 10.83 13.91
CA ALA A 73 -0.76 9.94 12.77
C ALA A 73 -0.59 8.48 13.21
N PHE A 74 -1.61 7.69 12.96
CA PHE A 74 -1.61 6.27 13.25
C PHE A 74 -1.67 5.45 11.98
N LEU A 75 -0.89 4.35 11.95
CA LEU A 75 -1.01 3.31 10.96
C LEU A 75 -2.08 2.32 11.41
N HIS A 76 -3.05 2.13 10.57
CA HIS A 76 -4.09 1.14 10.74
C HIS A 76 -3.76 -0.11 9.94
N PHE A 77 -3.82 -1.26 10.57
CA PHE A 77 -3.55 -2.56 9.96
C PHE A 77 -4.84 -3.32 9.78
N TYR A 78 -5.08 -3.78 8.57
CA TYR A 78 -6.30 -4.45 8.18
C TYR A 78 -6.01 -5.84 7.62
N ARG A 79 -6.92 -6.78 7.90
CA ARG A 79 -6.88 -8.10 7.28
C ARG A 79 -7.26 -7.99 5.81
N ILE A 80 -6.53 -8.71 4.97
CA ILE A 80 -6.87 -8.89 3.56
C ILE A 80 -7.95 -9.98 3.44
N CYS A 81 -9.07 -9.64 2.80
CA CYS A 81 -10.15 -10.54 2.47
C CYS A 81 -10.94 -9.99 1.26
N PRO A 82 -11.82 -10.79 0.64
CA PRO A 82 -12.58 -10.35 -0.54
C PRO A 82 -13.40 -9.08 -0.32
N GLU A 83 -14.00 -8.92 0.86
CA GLU A 83 -14.81 -7.76 1.20
C GLU A 83 -13.96 -6.49 1.21
N VAL A 84 -12.75 -6.55 1.77
CA VAL A 84 -11.81 -5.42 1.79
C VAL A 84 -11.37 -5.06 0.37
N TYR A 85 -11.17 -6.05 -0.51
CA TYR A 85 -10.87 -5.78 -1.92
C TYR A 85 -11.96 -4.91 -2.56
N TRP A 86 -13.24 -5.26 -2.36
CA TRP A 86 -14.36 -4.50 -2.92
C TRP A 86 -14.47 -3.11 -2.30
N ILE A 87 -14.30 -2.99 -0.99
CA ILE A 87 -14.27 -1.68 -0.33
C ILE A 87 -13.20 -0.78 -0.93
N LEU A 88 -11.99 -1.30 -1.11
CA LEU A 88 -10.90 -0.51 -1.67
C LEU A 88 -11.15 -0.11 -3.12
N THR A 89 -11.65 -1.02 -3.96
CA THR A 89 -11.90 -0.75 -5.38
C THR A 89 -13.11 0.13 -5.65
N ASP A 90 -14.04 0.23 -4.69
CA ASP A 90 -15.17 1.15 -4.76
C ASP A 90 -14.80 2.59 -4.39
N HIS A 91 -13.72 2.77 -3.62
CA HIS A 91 -13.29 4.08 -3.11
C HIS A 91 -12.05 4.64 -3.78
N ILE A 92 -11.17 3.78 -4.27
CA ILE A 92 -9.87 4.15 -4.81
C ILE A 92 -9.75 3.54 -6.21
N HIS A 93 -9.49 4.38 -7.20
CA HIS A 93 -9.53 3.98 -8.61
C HIS A 93 -8.18 4.07 -9.32
N SER A 94 -7.18 4.64 -8.66
CA SER A 94 -5.82 4.74 -9.17
C SER A 94 -4.78 4.62 -8.05
N ILE A 95 -3.53 4.33 -8.45
CA ILE A 95 -2.44 4.20 -7.48
C ILE A 95 -2.14 5.53 -6.80
N TRP A 96 -2.35 6.65 -7.49
CA TRP A 96 -2.05 7.97 -6.97
C TRP A 96 -3.18 8.58 -6.14
N GLU A 97 -4.35 7.95 -6.11
CA GLU A 97 -5.40 8.30 -5.13
C GLU A 97 -5.05 7.87 -3.69
N TRP A 98 -4.01 7.04 -3.51
CA TRP A 98 -3.41 6.76 -2.20
C TRP A 98 -2.51 7.89 -1.69
N ILE A 99 -2.37 8.94 -2.45
CA ILE A 99 -1.57 10.10 -2.11
C ILE A 99 -2.50 11.24 -1.75
N ASP A 100 -2.38 11.76 -0.54
CA ASP A 100 -3.00 13.05 -0.22
C ASP A 100 -2.18 14.16 -0.90
N ASN A 101 -2.71 14.67 -2.00
CA ASN A 101 -2.12 15.81 -2.70
C ASN A 101 -2.40 17.15 -1.99
N GLY A 102 -2.67 17.15 -0.68
CA GLY A 102 -2.87 18.32 0.16
C GLY A 102 -4.19 19.03 -0.03
N HIS A 103 -5.08 18.51 -0.88
CA HIS A 103 -6.37 19.15 -1.18
C HIS A 103 -7.59 18.30 -0.80
N ASN A 104 -7.40 17.03 -0.55
CA ASN A 104 -8.47 16.11 -0.16
C ASN A 104 -7.99 15.21 0.98
N PHE A 105 -8.26 15.59 2.22
CA PHE A 105 -8.11 14.73 3.41
C PHE A 105 -9.01 13.48 3.37
N ASN A 106 -9.44 13.04 2.20
CA ASN A 106 -10.43 11.99 2.01
C ASN A 106 -9.82 10.65 1.61
N ASN A 107 -8.55 10.61 1.23
CA ASN A 107 -7.88 9.40 0.79
C ASN A 107 -6.88 8.91 1.84
N PRO A 108 -6.82 7.60 2.07
CA PRO A 108 -5.79 7.01 2.90
C PRO A 108 -4.44 7.08 2.19
N GLU A 109 -3.35 7.12 2.95
CA GLU A 109 -2.01 7.30 2.40
C GLU A 109 -1.08 6.12 2.65
N THR A 110 -0.11 5.99 1.75
CA THR A 110 1.07 5.13 1.93
C THR A 110 0.71 3.68 2.25
N PRO A 111 -0.07 2.99 1.39
CA PRO A 111 -0.43 1.60 1.64
C PRO A 111 0.78 0.69 1.56
N HIS A 112 0.90 -0.21 2.54
CA HIS A 112 1.88 -1.28 2.56
C HIS A 112 1.18 -2.63 2.68
N PHE A 113 1.54 -3.56 1.84
CA PHE A 113 1.00 -4.92 1.82
C PHE A 113 2.04 -5.91 2.32
N TYR A 114 1.67 -6.73 3.31
CA TYR A 114 2.56 -7.62 4.02
C TYR A 114 2.17 -9.07 3.85
N ARG A 115 3.19 -9.91 3.63
CA ARG A 115 3.05 -11.37 3.65
C ARG A 115 2.71 -11.88 5.05
N SER A 116 2.34 -13.15 5.14
CA SER A 116 2.09 -13.84 6.41
C SER A 116 3.27 -13.79 7.39
N ASP A 117 4.49 -13.73 6.88
CA ASP A 117 5.70 -13.61 7.71
C ASP A 117 5.98 -12.15 8.12
N GLY A 118 5.12 -11.21 7.71
CA GLY A 118 5.22 -9.78 8.03
C GLY A 118 6.24 -9.02 7.20
N THR A 119 6.83 -9.62 6.17
CA THR A 119 7.67 -8.87 5.23
C THR A 119 6.81 -8.12 4.22
N CYS A 120 7.27 -6.94 3.80
CA CYS A 120 6.55 -6.15 2.81
C CYS A 120 6.63 -6.82 1.43
N PHE A 121 5.50 -6.90 0.75
CA PHE A 121 5.39 -7.34 -0.64
C PHE A 121 5.31 -6.15 -1.58
N PHE A 122 4.46 -5.17 -1.24
CA PHE A 122 4.24 -3.96 -2.03
C PHE A 122 4.11 -2.76 -1.09
N MET A 123 4.62 -1.62 -1.51
CA MET A 123 4.37 -0.35 -0.86
C MET A 123 4.20 0.77 -1.88
N CYS A 124 3.38 1.74 -1.54
CA CYS A 124 3.31 3.02 -2.21
C CYS A 124 3.91 4.07 -1.26
N ASP A 125 4.98 4.72 -1.70
CA ASP A 125 5.59 5.85 -1.02
C ASP A 125 5.01 7.14 -1.61
N ALA A 126 3.96 7.62 -0.98
CA ALA A 126 3.22 8.77 -1.43
C ALA A 126 4.09 10.03 -1.53
N HIS A 127 5.00 10.22 -0.57
CA HIS A 127 5.80 11.44 -0.50
C HIS A 127 6.87 11.52 -1.60
N ASN A 128 7.38 10.37 -2.03
CA ASN A 128 8.38 10.30 -3.09
C ASN A 128 7.77 9.98 -4.46
N GLY A 129 6.44 9.86 -4.54
CA GLY A 129 5.76 9.52 -5.78
C GLY A 129 6.24 8.20 -6.37
N ALA A 130 6.44 7.19 -5.54
CA ALA A 130 7.00 5.91 -5.97
C ALA A 130 6.28 4.71 -5.36
N CYS A 131 6.18 3.62 -6.12
CA CYS A 131 5.65 2.36 -5.66
C CYS A 131 6.65 1.24 -5.90
N TYR A 132 6.68 0.26 -4.99
CA TYR A 132 7.70 -0.76 -4.97
C TYR A 132 7.10 -2.14 -4.80
N PHE A 133 7.50 -3.10 -5.66
CA PHE A 133 7.34 -4.52 -5.41
C PHE A 133 8.64 -5.14 -4.91
N TYR A 134 8.57 -5.85 -3.80
CA TYR A 134 9.66 -6.63 -3.22
C TYR A 134 9.39 -8.12 -3.42
N THR A 135 9.59 -8.60 -4.64
CA THR A 135 9.24 -9.96 -5.02
C THR A 135 10.23 -11.00 -4.52
N ARG A 136 9.73 -12.20 -4.26
CA ARG A 136 10.49 -13.43 -3.97
C ARG A 136 10.33 -14.43 -5.09
N GLU A 137 11.12 -15.50 -5.04
CA GLU A 137 10.96 -16.63 -5.95
C GLU A 137 9.53 -17.20 -5.85
N GLY A 138 8.90 -17.41 -6.99
CA GLY A 138 7.53 -17.90 -7.08
C GLY A 138 6.43 -16.83 -7.00
N GLU A 139 6.77 -15.56 -6.76
CA GLU A 139 5.82 -14.45 -6.81
C GLU A 139 5.82 -13.81 -8.18
N ASP A 140 4.71 -13.97 -8.90
CA ASP A 140 4.54 -13.44 -10.25
C ASP A 140 3.75 -12.13 -10.23
N VAL A 141 4.40 -11.05 -10.64
CA VAL A 141 3.83 -9.70 -10.79
C VAL A 141 3.78 -9.25 -12.26
N SER A 142 4.05 -10.16 -13.19
CA SER A 142 4.16 -9.86 -14.63
C SER A 142 2.89 -9.22 -15.20
N SER A 143 1.71 -9.61 -14.72
CA SER A 143 0.44 -9.03 -15.14
C SER A 143 0.30 -7.54 -14.81
N VAL A 144 1.04 -7.04 -13.83
CA VAL A 144 1.07 -5.63 -13.45
C VAL A 144 2.22 -4.92 -14.14
N VAL A 145 3.45 -5.44 -14.01
CA VAL A 145 4.64 -4.72 -14.49
C VAL A 145 4.74 -4.64 -16.01
N SER A 146 4.01 -5.49 -16.74
CA SER A 146 3.92 -5.41 -18.20
C SER A 146 3.02 -4.29 -18.71
N ARG A 147 2.25 -3.64 -17.84
CA ARG A 147 1.23 -2.63 -18.21
C ARG A 147 1.61 -1.20 -17.84
N GLY A 148 2.78 -0.99 -17.30
CA GLY A 148 3.21 0.34 -16.86
C GLY A 148 4.71 0.54 -17.00
N ASN A 149 5.18 1.70 -16.62
CA ASN A 149 6.59 2.08 -16.68
C ASN A 149 7.35 1.59 -15.42
N TRP A 150 7.40 0.26 -15.25
CA TRP A 150 8.11 -0.36 -14.14
C TRP A 150 9.58 -0.58 -14.48
N TYR A 151 10.43 -0.22 -13.55
CA TYR A 151 11.87 -0.44 -13.63
C TYR A 151 12.26 -1.58 -12.71
N SER A 152 13.09 -2.49 -13.21
CA SER A 152 13.70 -3.53 -12.39
C SER A 152 15.12 -3.15 -12.03
N GLY A 153 15.52 -3.38 -10.79
CA GLY A 153 16.89 -3.02 -10.39
C GLY A 153 17.33 -3.61 -9.08
N SER A 154 18.66 -3.60 -8.89
CA SER A 154 19.32 -3.90 -7.62
C SER A 154 19.36 -2.70 -6.67
N ASP A 155 19.08 -1.50 -7.20
CA ASP A 155 19.25 -0.22 -6.51
C ASP A 155 17.96 0.24 -5.81
N LEU A 156 16.98 -0.66 -5.69
CA LEU A 156 15.79 -0.38 -4.90
C LEU A 156 16.15 -0.23 -3.42
N PRO A 157 15.46 0.67 -2.71
CA PRO A 157 15.65 0.80 -1.28
C PRO A 157 15.48 -0.56 -0.59
N PRO A 158 16.21 -0.83 0.48
CA PRO A 158 16.01 -2.04 1.24
C PRO A 158 14.55 -2.14 1.67
N GLN A 159 14.03 -3.35 1.70
CA GLN A 159 12.66 -3.61 2.12
C GLN A 159 12.36 -2.89 3.43
N VAL A 160 11.46 -1.92 3.38
CA VAL A 160 11.03 -1.20 4.58
C VAL A 160 10.09 -2.13 5.33
N ILE A 161 10.60 -2.72 6.40
CA ILE A 161 9.77 -3.33 7.42
C ILE A 161 9.37 -2.20 8.35
N PRO A 162 8.08 -1.88 8.51
CA PRO A 162 7.68 -0.88 9.48
C PRO A 162 8.29 -1.23 10.85
N SER A 163 9.13 -0.38 11.36
CA SER A 163 9.73 -0.57 12.68
C SER A 163 9.25 0.55 13.60
N PRO A 164 8.75 0.23 14.79
CA PRO A 164 8.56 -1.13 15.28
C PRO A 164 7.27 -1.73 14.73
N ARG A 165 7.28 -3.03 14.44
CA ARG A 165 6.02 -3.75 14.37
C ARG A 165 5.29 -3.50 15.69
N PRO A 166 3.96 -3.25 15.66
CA PRO A 166 3.24 -3.19 16.93
C PRO A 166 3.56 -4.44 17.74
N ASP A 167 3.86 -4.29 19.03
CA ASP A 167 4.18 -5.43 19.90
C ASP A 167 3.09 -6.51 19.91
N ASN A 168 1.86 -6.12 19.57
CA ASN A 168 0.69 -6.98 19.45
C ASN A 168 0.44 -7.50 18.04
N TYR A 169 1.27 -7.15 17.06
CA TYR A 169 1.16 -7.72 15.72
C TYR A 169 1.54 -9.19 15.76
N ARG A 170 0.54 -10.03 15.64
CA ARG A 170 0.72 -11.48 15.45
C ARG A 170 0.41 -11.81 14.00
N PRO A 171 1.32 -12.52 13.30
CA PRO A 171 0.97 -13.10 12.02
C PRO A 171 -0.33 -13.90 12.17
N LEU A 172 -1.23 -13.79 11.21
CA LEU A 172 -2.45 -14.58 11.23
C LEU A 172 -2.08 -16.05 11.30
N GLU A 173 -2.52 -16.75 12.34
CA GLU A 173 -2.32 -18.19 12.42
C GLU A 173 -2.99 -18.85 11.20
N LYS A 174 -2.22 -19.61 10.44
CA LYS A 174 -2.78 -20.39 9.35
C LYS A 174 -3.85 -21.31 9.94
N LYS A 175 -5.10 -21.07 9.62
CA LYS A 175 -6.15 -22.06 9.86
C LYS A 175 -5.86 -23.23 8.92
N ASN A 176 -5.37 -24.34 9.51
CA ASN A 176 -5.26 -25.63 8.84
C ASN A 176 -6.64 -26.12 8.39
#